data_25971d40f53791d36bdb6499cb77984c
#
_entry.id   25971d40f53791d36bdb6499cb77984c
#
_cell.length_a   1.000
_cell.length_b   1.000
_cell.length_c   1.000
_cell.angle_alpha   90.00
_cell.angle_beta   90.00
_cell.angle_gamma   90.00
#
_symmetry.space_group_name_H-M   'P 1'
#
loop_
_entity.id
_entity.type
_entity.pdbx_description
1 polymer ?
#
loop_
_entity_poly.entity_id
_entity_poly.type
_entity_poly.pdbx_seq_one_letter_code
_entity_poly.pdbx_strand_id
1 'polypeptide(L)'
;ISDDSCIYWATQHCPGSAESIRKSTVGHYLDMTINNLTINSISNPSKNAKGAGDYDIAVVLHQMFKDEYICSDVKNGTWWRFKNHRWREIDCGTTLRKAISNDLRELYENRVTELQNYLASLDPEDEKCKMYKLKIDTVIKIIQRLGQTSDKKNIMMEARDLFYDDEFYDRLDSNPYLLGCKNGVVDFKEKIFRKGRPEDYITKCTNVDYYPISHAKHAKIIPLLIDFMEKLFVKPELREYMWNHLAAVLIGMPSLNQALYNYIGIGQNGKSVLTDLMTHSLGTYKCAAPISLITQGRGKIGGLAPEIVGLKGCRYVVMQEPESTDVIHEGPMKELVSGVEPITARGPYMTKPVTFIPQFALTLCCNQLPNVRTQDHGTWRRLKVVNFESLFTENPVDDDENRPYQFMIDRDILTNFPVWKETFLAMLVQRAYENNGRVLDCDAVLEASTKYRESQDHVAQFIGERVTRRQGSKIRKEQLAEEFKLWFMVNCGKTKQPSPKQVYEYMDKVHGKNVNSSWLNVKLIYPSDNIIAASDSDTDSHETMVVPQVNEIFVEES
;
A
#
# COMPACT_ATOMS: atom_id res chain seq x y z
N ILE A 1 -2.41 6.83 -40.06
CA ILE A 1 -2.84 6.90 -38.63
C ILE A 1 -3.81 5.75 -38.43
N SER A 2 -3.57 4.87 -37.46
CA SER A 2 -4.49 3.75 -37.19
C SER A 2 -5.79 4.28 -36.58
N ASP A 3 -6.90 3.53 -36.75
CA ASP A 3 -8.19 3.86 -36.12
C ASP A 3 -8.05 4.01 -34.60
N ASP A 4 -7.21 3.17 -33.99
CA ASP A 4 -6.92 3.23 -32.54
C ASP A 4 -6.25 4.52 -32.13
N SER A 5 -5.31 5.04 -32.94
CA SER A 5 -4.68 6.34 -32.70
C SER A 5 -5.68 7.49 -32.84
N CYS A 6 -6.62 7.38 -33.81
CA CYS A 6 -7.68 8.36 -33.98
C CYS A 6 -8.68 8.33 -32.83
N ILE A 7 -9.06 7.13 -32.35
CA ILE A 7 -9.95 6.95 -31.19
C ILE A 7 -9.30 7.50 -29.94
N TYR A 8 -8.02 7.17 -29.72
CA TYR A 8 -7.27 7.67 -28.56
C TYR A 8 -7.21 9.21 -28.56
N TRP A 9 -6.84 9.81 -29.70
CA TRP A 9 -6.77 11.27 -29.81
C TRP A 9 -8.15 11.92 -29.60
N ALA A 10 -9.19 11.36 -30.24
CA ALA A 10 -10.55 11.87 -30.10
C ALA A 10 -11.08 11.73 -28.66
N THR A 11 -10.74 10.67 -27.96
CA THR A 11 -11.11 10.47 -26.56
C THR A 11 -10.55 11.56 -25.66
N GLN A 12 -9.33 12.05 -25.96
CA GLN A 12 -8.67 13.12 -25.20
C GLN A 12 -9.23 14.51 -25.53
N HIS A 13 -9.52 14.77 -26.81
CA HIS A 13 -9.80 16.11 -27.30
C HIS A 13 -11.25 16.35 -27.74
N CYS A 14 -11.95 15.30 -28.17
CA CYS A 14 -13.31 15.37 -28.69
C CYS A 14 -14.12 14.11 -28.33
N PRO A 15 -14.52 13.91 -27.07
CA PRO A 15 -15.16 12.65 -26.60
C PRO A 15 -16.38 12.20 -27.41
N GLY A 16 -17.20 13.13 -27.89
CA GLY A 16 -18.35 12.81 -28.74
C GLY A 16 -17.97 12.19 -30.10
N SER A 17 -16.84 12.62 -30.66
CA SER A 17 -16.29 12.05 -31.91
C SER A 17 -15.69 10.67 -31.70
N ALA A 18 -15.12 10.39 -30.54
CA ALA A 18 -14.53 9.08 -30.21
C ALA A 18 -15.59 7.95 -30.29
N GLU A 19 -16.77 8.16 -29.76
CA GLU A 19 -17.85 7.18 -29.84
C GLU A 19 -18.34 6.95 -31.28
N SER A 20 -18.43 8.00 -32.09
CA SER A 20 -18.79 7.90 -33.51
C SER A 20 -17.75 7.11 -34.29
N ILE A 21 -16.44 7.34 -34.05
CA ILE A 21 -15.35 6.61 -34.69
C ILE A 21 -15.43 5.13 -34.29
N ARG A 22 -15.64 4.82 -33.01
CA ARG A 22 -15.79 3.41 -32.54
C ARG A 22 -16.95 2.70 -33.25
N LYS A 23 -18.12 3.33 -33.33
CA LYS A 23 -19.27 2.75 -34.04
C LYS A 23 -18.97 2.49 -35.50
N SER A 24 -18.28 3.43 -36.16
CA SER A 24 -17.85 3.28 -37.57
C SER A 24 -16.87 2.11 -37.72
N THR A 25 -15.88 2.00 -36.82
CA THR A 25 -14.89 0.91 -36.83
C THR A 25 -15.56 -0.44 -36.62
N VAL A 26 -16.44 -0.58 -35.62
CA VAL A 26 -17.22 -1.80 -35.37
C VAL A 26 -18.06 -2.16 -36.59
N GLY A 27 -18.73 -1.18 -37.21
CA GLY A 27 -19.52 -1.38 -38.43
C GLY A 27 -18.68 -1.89 -39.61
N HIS A 28 -17.46 -1.36 -39.79
CA HIS A 28 -16.53 -1.83 -40.82
C HIS A 28 -16.15 -3.30 -40.63
N TYR A 29 -15.75 -3.71 -39.43
CA TYR A 29 -15.39 -5.11 -39.13
C TYR A 29 -16.59 -6.04 -39.22
N LEU A 30 -17.78 -5.57 -38.82
CA LEU A 30 -19.04 -6.32 -38.99
C LEU A 30 -19.32 -6.62 -40.46
N ASP A 31 -19.21 -5.62 -41.34
CA ASP A 31 -19.42 -5.77 -42.77
C ASP A 31 -18.35 -6.67 -43.43
N MET A 32 -17.11 -6.52 -43.01
CA MET A 32 -16.02 -7.38 -43.47
C MET A 32 -16.27 -8.84 -43.09
N THR A 33 -16.69 -9.12 -41.87
CA THR A 33 -17.07 -10.48 -41.40
C THR A 33 -18.22 -11.07 -42.23
N ILE A 34 -19.28 -10.29 -42.44
CA ILE A 34 -20.45 -10.73 -43.23
C ILE A 34 -20.03 -11.03 -44.68
N ASN A 35 -19.21 -10.18 -45.31
CA ASN A 35 -18.73 -10.36 -46.66
C ASN A 35 -17.84 -11.60 -46.78
N ASN A 36 -16.87 -11.79 -45.87
CA ASN A 36 -15.98 -12.96 -45.88
C ASN A 36 -16.74 -14.28 -45.76
N LEU A 37 -17.68 -14.34 -44.81
CA LEU A 37 -18.51 -15.55 -44.62
C LEU A 37 -19.45 -15.79 -45.79
N THR A 38 -19.96 -14.74 -46.44
CA THR A 38 -20.79 -14.85 -47.63
C THR A 38 -20.00 -15.40 -48.80
N ILE A 39 -18.78 -14.88 -49.07
CA ILE A 39 -17.88 -15.36 -50.13
C ILE A 39 -17.47 -16.81 -49.88
N ASN A 40 -17.13 -17.17 -48.64
CA ASN A 40 -16.78 -18.56 -48.28
C ASN A 40 -17.95 -19.52 -48.50
N SER A 41 -19.19 -19.08 -48.26
CA SER A 41 -20.41 -19.89 -48.55
C SER A 41 -20.60 -20.17 -50.04
N ILE A 42 -20.26 -19.20 -50.89
CA ILE A 42 -20.33 -19.34 -52.36
C ILE A 42 -19.21 -20.27 -52.84
N SER A 43 -18.00 -20.10 -52.36
CA SER A 43 -16.80 -20.82 -52.84
C SER A 43 -16.75 -22.27 -52.39
N ASN A 44 -17.36 -22.65 -51.27
CA ASN A 44 -17.36 -24.00 -50.70
C ASN A 44 -18.73 -24.43 -50.17
N PRO A 45 -19.71 -24.71 -51.03
CA PRO A 45 -21.07 -25.04 -50.60
C PRO A 45 -21.19 -26.31 -49.76
N SER A 46 -20.24 -27.23 -49.88
CA SER A 46 -20.25 -28.54 -49.23
C SER A 46 -19.49 -28.58 -47.88
N LYS A 47 -18.67 -27.61 -47.57
CA LYS A 47 -18.04 -27.49 -46.25
C LYS A 47 -18.95 -26.73 -45.33
N ASN A 48 -19.50 -27.42 -44.34
CA ASN A 48 -20.11 -26.77 -43.19
C ASN A 48 -19.12 -25.71 -42.67
N ALA A 49 -19.38 -24.44 -42.96
CA ALA A 49 -18.52 -23.30 -42.65
C ALA A 49 -18.46 -23.00 -41.13
N LYS A 50 -18.52 -24.02 -40.27
CA LYS A 50 -18.53 -23.87 -38.82
C LYS A 50 -17.20 -23.36 -38.23
N GLY A 51 -16.08 -23.60 -38.89
CA GLY A 51 -14.76 -23.30 -38.31
C GLY A 51 -14.22 -21.91 -38.64
N ALA A 52 -14.50 -21.38 -39.82
CA ALA A 52 -13.93 -20.09 -40.26
C ALA A 52 -14.64 -18.85 -39.70
N GLY A 53 -15.78 -19.01 -39.05
CA GLY A 53 -16.57 -17.86 -38.53
C GLY A 53 -16.32 -17.51 -37.08
N ASP A 54 -15.65 -18.36 -36.28
CA ASP A 54 -15.46 -18.11 -34.87
C ASP A 54 -14.46 -16.96 -34.66
N TYR A 55 -13.36 -16.96 -35.41
CA TYR A 55 -12.37 -15.88 -35.38
C TYR A 55 -12.95 -14.54 -35.87
N ASP A 56 -13.65 -14.55 -37.03
CA ASP A 56 -14.22 -13.33 -37.58
C ASP A 56 -15.23 -12.70 -36.61
N ILE A 57 -16.05 -13.53 -35.96
CA ILE A 57 -16.99 -13.07 -34.92
C ILE A 57 -16.25 -12.55 -33.70
N ALA A 58 -15.15 -13.18 -33.28
CA ALA A 58 -14.31 -12.75 -32.18
C ALA A 58 -13.63 -11.40 -32.46
N VAL A 59 -13.27 -11.11 -33.72
CA VAL A 59 -12.74 -9.79 -34.12
C VAL A 59 -13.78 -8.70 -33.91
N VAL A 60 -15.05 -8.92 -34.31
CA VAL A 60 -16.12 -7.94 -34.04
C VAL A 60 -16.32 -7.73 -32.54
N LEU A 61 -16.34 -8.83 -31.77
CA LEU A 61 -16.43 -8.76 -30.30
C LEU A 61 -15.28 -7.95 -29.70
N HIS A 62 -14.05 -8.16 -30.21
CA HIS A 62 -12.89 -7.41 -29.77
C HIS A 62 -13.03 -5.91 -30.06
N GLN A 63 -13.45 -5.52 -31.25
CA GLN A 63 -13.64 -4.10 -31.59
C GLN A 63 -14.73 -3.43 -30.74
N MET A 64 -15.76 -4.19 -30.32
CA MET A 64 -16.79 -3.65 -29.41
C MET A 64 -16.27 -3.38 -28.00
N PHE A 65 -15.36 -4.24 -27.51
CA PHE A 65 -15.05 -4.32 -26.07
C PHE A 65 -13.57 -4.19 -25.71
N LYS A 66 -12.67 -3.87 -26.64
CA LYS A 66 -11.21 -3.80 -26.42
C LYS A 66 -10.77 -2.83 -25.33
N ASP A 67 -11.58 -1.78 -25.07
CA ASP A 67 -11.29 -0.81 -24.02
C ASP A 67 -11.87 -1.23 -22.66
N GLU A 68 -12.72 -2.28 -22.63
CA GLU A 68 -13.34 -2.74 -21.39
C GLU A 68 -12.79 -4.08 -20.88
N TYR A 69 -12.19 -4.89 -21.75
CA TYR A 69 -11.74 -6.24 -21.40
C TYR A 69 -10.31 -6.49 -21.84
N ILE A 70 -9.59 -7.25 -21.04
CA ILE A 70 -8.25 -7.77 -21.34
C ILE A 70 -8.15 -9.21 -20.86
N CYS A 71 -7.42 -10.05 -21.59
CA CYS A 71 -7.00 -11.39 -21.20
C CYS A 71 -5.52 -11.33 -20.78
N SER A 72 -5.20 -11.56 -19.52
CA SER A 72 -3.81 -11.53 -19.03
C SER A 72 -3.13 -12.90 -19.02
N ASP A 73 -3.89 -13.99 -19.15
CA ASP A 73 -3.38 -15.36 -19.24
C ASP A 73 -4.31 -16.21 -20.12
N VAL A 74 -3.82 -16.53 -21.32
CA VAL A 74 -4.57 -17.31 -22.32
C VAL A 74 -4.78 -18.74 -21.84
N LYS A 75 -3.77 -19.34 -21.21
CA LYS A 75 -3.81 -20.74 -20.76
C LYS A 75 -4.86 -20.96 -19.68
N ASN A 76 -4.87 -20.10 -18.66
CA ASN A 76 -5.80 -20.19 -17.54
C ASN A 76 -7.11 -19.43 -17.81
N GLY A 77 -7.17 -18.62 -18.87
CA GLY A 77 -8.33 -17.81 -19.21
C GLY A 77 -8.62 -16.74 -18.17
N THR A 78 -7.57 -16.06 -17.71
CA THR A 78 -7.70 -14.96 -16.74
C THR A 78 -8.11 -13.69 -17.45
N TRP A 79 -9.29 -13.21 -17.11
CA TRP A 79 -9.89 -12.05 -17.72
C TRP A 79 -10.05 -10.90 -16.75
N TRP A 80 -9.90 -9.68 -17.27
CA TRP A 80 -10.12 -8.44 -16.55
C TRP A 80 -11.16 -7.59 -17.24
N ARG A 81 -11.95 -6.86 -16.44
CA ARG A 81 -12.91 -5.89 -16.95
C ARG A 81 -12.71 -4.54 -16.31
N PHE A 82 -12.63 -3.50 -17.15
CA PHE A 82 -12.67 -2.12 -16.71
C PHE A 82 -14.14 -1.69 -16.49
N LYS A 83 -14.47 -1.32 -15.26
CA LYS A 83 -15.79 -0.81 -14.89
C LYS A 83 -15.69 0.02 -13.60
N ASN A 84 -16.48 1.10 -13.51
CA ASN A 84 -16.49 1.98 -12.35
C ASN A 84 -15.07 2.45 -11.99
N HIS A 85 -14.37 3.00 -13.01
CA HIS A 85 -13.06 3.64 -12.90
C HIS A 85 -11.90 2.71 -12.50
N ARG A 86 -12.06 1.38 -12.59
CA ARG A 86 -11.00 0.41 -12.24
C ARG A 86 -11.13 -0.91 -12.97
N TRP A 87 -10.02 -1.63 -13.05
CA TRP A 87 -9.96 -3.00 -13.50
C TRP A 87 -10.32 -3.98 -12.39
N ARG A 88 -11.07 -5.02 -12.75
CA ARG A 88 -11.40 -6.14 -11.87
C ARG A 88 -11.23 -7.44 -12.61
N GLU A 89 -10.63 -8.41 -11.96
CA GLU A 89 -10.60 -9.77 -12.45
C GLU A 89 -12.02 -10.34 -12.48
N ILE A 90 -12.34 -11.04 -13.54
CA ILE A 90 -13.63 -11.71 -13.75
C ILE A 90 -13.42 -13.18 -14.06
N ASP A 91 -14.25 -14.01 -13.45
CA ASP A 91 -14.18 -15.45 -13.61
C ASP A 91 -14.44 -15.87 -15.07
N CYS A 92 -13.43 -16.49 -15.69
CA CYS A 92 -13.48 -17.07 -17.05
C CYS A 92 -14.12 -16.17 -18.11
N GLY A 93 -14.06 -14.85 -17.98
CA GLY A 93 -14.67 -13.91 -18.91
C GLY A 93 -16.19 -13.99 -18.98
N THR A 94 -16.86 -14.40 -17.89
CA THR A 94 -18.31 -14.65 -17.84
C THR A 94 -19.14 -13.48 -18.34
N THR A 95 -18.75 -12.24 -18.04
CA THR A 95 -19.49 -11.04 -18.46
C THR A 95 -19.33 -10.80 -19.96
N LEU A 96 -18.14 -11.02 -20.54
CA LEU A 96 -17.91 -10.94 -21.99
C LEU A 96 -18.68 -12.05 -22.73
N ARG A 97 -18.70 -13.25 -22.17
CA ARG A 97 -19.49 -14.36 -22.73
C ARG A 97 -21.00 -14.08 -22.73
N LYS A 98 -21.52 -13.35 -21.72
CA LYS A 98 -22.90 -12.88 -21.73
C LYS A 98 -23.13 -11.82 -22.80
N ALA A 99 -22.16 -10.93 -23.02
CA ALA A 99 -22.25 -9.91 -24.06
C ALA A 99 -22.37 -10.51 -25.48
N ILE A 100 -21.81 -11.71 -25.74
CA ILE A 100 -22.02 -12.42 -27.01
C ILE A 100 -23.49 -12.70 -27.27
N SER A 101 -24.24 -13.12 -26.25
CA SER A 101 -25.66 -13.46 -26.40
C SER A 101 -26.60 -12.25 -26.38
N ASN A 102 -26.14 -11.10 -25.92
CA ASN A 102 -26.94 -9.88 -25.79
C ASN A 102 -26.43 -8.81 -26.78
N ASP A 103 -25.39 -8.10 -26.42
CA ASP A 103 -24.93 -6.90 -27.13
C ASP A 103 -24.44 -7.23 -28.57
N LEU A 104 -23.63 -8.30 -28.71
CA LEU A 104 -23.14 -8.72 -30.04
C LEU A 104 -24.28 -9.28 -30.90
N ARG A 105 -25.20 -10.02 -30.30
CA ARG A 105 -26.38 -10.53 -31.00
C ARG A 105 -27.27 -9.39 -31.47
N GLU A 106 -27.55 -8.41 -30.64
CA GLU A 106 -28.33 -7.21 -30.99
C GLU A 106 -27.70 -6.44 -32.15
N LEU A 107 -26.35 -6.33 -32.17
CA LEU A 107 -25.62 -5.70 -33.27
C LEU A 107 -25.92 -6.40 -34.62
N TYR A 108 -25.89 -7.75 -34.66
CA TYR A 108 -26.17 -8.52 -35.86
C TYR A 108 -27.68 -8.47 -36.23
N GLU A 109 -28.60 -8.46 -35.26
CA GLU A 109 -30.05 -8.32 -35.50
C GLU A 109 -30.38 -6.96 -36.14
N ASN A 110 -29.78 -5.87 -35.64
CA ASN A 110 -29.90 -4.55 -36.24
C ASN A 110 -29.39 -4.54 -37.69
N ARG A 111 -28.25 -5.24 -37.94
CA ARG A 111 -27.69 -5.34 -39.29
C ARG A 111 -28.61 -6.10 -40.26
N VAL A 112 -29.28 -7.17 -39.82
CA VAL A 112 -30.32 -7.86 -40.63
C VAL A 112 -31.40 -6.88 -41.04
N THR A 113 -31.91 -6.10 -40.11
CA THR A 113 -32.96 -5.13 -40.38
C THR A 113 -32.54 -4.08 -41.42
N GLU A 114 -31.31 -3.55 -41.30
CA GLU A 114 -30.74 -2.64 -42.29
C GLU A 114 -30.63 -3.25 -43.68
N LEU A 115 -30.10 -4.50 -43.78
CA LEU A 115 -29.96 -5.22 -45.05
C LEU A 115 -31.33 -5.52 -45.67
N GLN A 116 -32.35 -5.87 -44.87
CA GLN A 116 -33.71 -6.10 -45.34
C GLN A 116 -34.37 -4.83 -45.88
N ASN A 117 -34.22 -3.72 -45.19
CA ASN A 117 -34.71 -2.42 -45.64
C ASN A 117 -34.04 -1.99 -46.95
N TYR A 118 -32.73 -2.19 -47.07
CA TYR A 118 -32.02 -1.91 -48.31
C TYR A 118 -32.46 -2.83 -49.45
N LEU A 119 -32.62 -4.13 -49.19
CA LEU A 119 -33.12 -5.08 -50.18
C LEU A 119 -34.52 -4.70 -50.68
N ALA A 120 -35.42 -4.22 -49.78
CA ALA A 120 -36.75 -3.78 -50.12
C ALA A 120 -36.78 -2.50 -50.98
N SER A 121 -35.70 -1.71 -50.99
CA SER A 121 -35.53 -0.51 -51.81
C SER A 121 -34.98 -0.76 -53.21
N LEU A 122 -34.47 -1.98 -53.47
CA LEU A 122 -33.93 -2.38 -54.78
C LEU A 122 -35.05 -2.86 -55.72
N ASP A 123 -34.79 -2.67 -57.03
CA ASP A 123 -35.62 -3.32 -58.07
C ASP A 123 -35.50 -4.84 -57.96
N PRO A 124 -36.61 -5.61 -57.95
CA PRO A 124 -36.57 -7.10 -57.87
C PRO A 124 -35.72 -7.78 -58.94
N GLU A 125 -35.51 -7.16 -60.07
CA GLU A 125 -34.70 -7.64 -61.17
C GLU A 125 -33.18 -7.27 -61.03
N ASP A 126 -32.80 -6.47 -60.03
CA ASP A 126 -31.40 -6.11 -59.80
C ASP A 126 -30.58 -7.37 -59.36
N GLU A 127 -29.48 -7.64 -60.02
CA GLU A 127 -28.59 -8.75 -59.69
C GLU A 127 -28.07 -8.68 -58.23
N LYS A 128 -28.04 -7.49 -57.66
CA LYS A 128 -27.68 -7.25 -56.26
C LYS A 128 -28.65 -7.93 -55.27
N CYS A 129 -29.92 -8.14 -55.68
CA CYS A 129 -30.91 -8.78 -54.80
C CYS A 129 -30.46 -10.17 -54.35
N LYS A 130 -29.84 -10.95 -55.22
CA LYS A 130 -29.32 -12.29 -54.87
C LYS A 130 -28.19 -12.22 -53.84
N MET A 131 -27.29 -11.27 -53.99
CA MET A 131 -26.16 -11.06 -53.06
C MET A 131 -26.67 -10.63 -51.65
N TYR A 132 -27.65 -9.69 -51.61
CA TYR A 132 -28.17 -9.22 -50.33
C TYR A 132 -28.98 -10.29 -49.61
N LYS A 133 -29.78 -11.10 -50.32
CA LYS A 133 -30.46 -12.27 -49.73
C LYS A 133 -29.46 -13.24 -49.11
N LEU A 134 -28.32 -13.51 -49.77
CA LEU A 134 -27.28 -14.41 -49.26
C LEU A 134 -26.58 -13.81 -48.03
N LYS A 135 -26.35 -12.48 -48.01
CA LYS A 135 -25.82 -11.78 -46.81
C LYS A 135 -26.79 -11.90 -45.64
N ILE A 136 -28.10 -11.68 -45.85
CA ILE A 136 -29.11 -11.80 -44.79
C ILE A 136 -29.12 -13.24 -44.22
N ASP A 137 -29.13 -14.27 -45.10
CA ASP A 137 -29.07 -15.67 -44.65
C ASP A 137 -27.79 -15.96 -43.83
N THR A 138 -26.67 -15.37 -44.23
CA THR A 138 -25.40 -15.51 -43.51
C THR A 138 -25.49 -14.91 -42.12
N VAL A 139 -26.04 -13.69 -41.98
CA VAL A 139 -26.20 -13.01 -40.67
C VAL A 139 -27.17 -13.77 -39.76
N ILE A 140 -28.29 -14.28 -40.32
CA ILE A 140 -29.25 -15.12 -39.56
C ILE A 140 -28.54 -16.35 -38.97
N LYS A 141 -27.68 -17.06 -39.76
CA LYS A 141 -26.89 -18.19 -39.27
C LYS A 141 -25.92 -17.76 -38.14
N ILE A 142 -25.28 -16.60 -38.23
CA ILE A 142 -24.45 -16.04 -37.14
C ILE A 142 -25.29 -15.84 -35.88
N ILE A 143 -26.43 -15.21 -35.99
CA ILE A 143 -27.36 -14.92 -34.85
C ILE A 143 -27.75 -16.23 -34.14
N GLN A 144 -28.03 -17.28 -34.88
CA GLN A 144 -28.34 -18.61 -34.32
C GLN A 144 -27.18 -19.18 -33.53
N ARG A 145 -25.94 -19.05 -34.03
CA ARG A 145 -24.72 -19.49 -33.37
C ARG A 145 -24.44 -18.72 -32.07
N LEU A 146 -24.70 -17.43 -32.03
CA LEU A 146 -24.50 -16.61 -30.83
C LEU A 146 -25.38 -17.05 -29.63
N GLY A 147 -26.44 -17.80 -29.88
CA GLY A 147 -27.26 -18.47 -28.87
C GLY A 147 -26.69 -19.82 -28.38
N GLN A 148 -25.85 -20.49 -29.16
CA GLN A 148 -25.37 -21.82 -28.84
C GLN A 148 -24.17 -21.82 -27.88
N THR A 149 -24.20 -22.72 -26.87
CA THR A 149 -23.15 -22.80 -25.87
C THR A 149 -21.79 -23.21 -26.43
N SER A 150 -21.77 -24.16 -27.40
CA SER A 150 -20.56 -24.63 -28.09
C SER A 150 -19.88 -23.47 -28.84
N ASP A 151 -20.68 -22.75 -29.67
CA ASP A 151 -20.17 -21.68 -30.50
C ASP A 151 -19.63 -20.51 -29.66
N LYS A 152 -20.36 -20.13 -28.59
CA LYS A 152 -19.87 -19.13 -27.63
C LYS A 152 -18.54 -19.53 -26.97
N LYS A 153 -18.34 -20.83 -26.69
CA LYS A 153 -17.08 -21.32 -26.15
C LYS A 153 -15.94 -21.17 -27.16
N ASN A 154 -16.19 -21.49 -28.42
CA ASN A 154 -15.19 -21.35 -29.50
C ASN A 154 -14.86 -19.88 -29.75
N ILE A 155 -15.87 -18.99 -29.85
CA ILE A 155 -15.66 -17.54 -30.00
C ILE A 155 -14.83 -17.01 -28.85
N MET A 156 -15.08 -17.43 -27.58
CA MET A 156 -14.29 -17.02 -26.43
C MET A 156 -12.86 -17.56 -26.45
N MET A 157 -12.60 -18.69 -27.10
CA MET A 157 -11.23 -19.21 -27.30
C MET A 157 -10.45 -18.30 -28.25
N GLU A 158 -11.02 -17.97 -29.41
CA GLU A 158 -10.41 -17.00 -30.33
C GLU A 158 -10.26 -15.60 -29.73
N ALA A 159 -11.24 -15.17 -28.94
CA ALA A 159 -11.19 -13.88 -28.25
C ALA A 159 -10.04 -13.79 -27.23
N ARG A 160 -9.61 -14.90 -26.60
CA ARG A 160 -8.47 -14.85 -25.67
C ARG A 160 -7.22 -14.29 -26.33
N ASP A 161 -6.92 -14.73 -27.55
CA ASP A 161 -5.72 -14.31 -28.27
C ASP A 161 -5.82 -12.86 -28.74
N LEU A 162 -7.02 -12.40 -29.12
CA LEU A 162 -7.26 -11.03 -29.58
C LEU A 162 -7.20 -10.02 -28.43
N PHE A 163 -7.66 -10.38 -27.23
CA PHE A 163 -7.64 -9.54 -26.05
C PHE A 163 -6.39 -9.72 -25.20
N TYR A 164 -5.42 -10.53 -25.64
CA TYR A 164 -4.24 -10.85 -24.87
C TYR A 164 -3.29 -9.65 -24.75
N ASP A 165 -2.87 -9.36 -23.53
CA ASP A 165 -1.87 -8.38 -23.20
C ASP A 165 -0.95 -8.98 -22.12
N ASP A 166 0.27 -9.33 -22.47
CA ASP A 166 1.24 -10.02 -21.62
C ASP A 166 1.87 -9.10 -20.56
N GLU A 167 1.87 -7.79 -20.80
CA GLU A 167 2.39 -6.78 -19.86
C GLU A 167 1.32 -6.21 -18.92
N PHE A 168 0.03 -6.52 -19.17
CA PHE A 168 -1.08 -5.92 -18.45
C PHE A 168 -0.94 -6.07 -16.93
N TYR A 169 -0.59 -7.28 -16.47
CA TYR A 169 -0.47 -7.56 -15.03
C TYR A 169 0.65 -6.75 -14.35
N ASP A 170 1.73 -6.47 -15.07
CA ASP A 170 2.86 -5.69 -14.54
C ASP A 170 2.52 -4.19 -14.46
N ARG A 171 1.67 -3.72 -15.38
CA ARG A 171 1.18 -2.33 -15.38
C ARG A 171 0.14 -2.03 -14.31
N LEU A 172 -0.56 -3.06 -13.79
CA LEU A 172 -1.58 -2.87 -12.76
C LEU A 172 -1.01 -2.20 -11.50
N ASP A 173 -1.69 -1.14 -11.06
CA ASP A 173 -1.37 -0.34 -9.87
C ASP A 173 0.08 0.19 -9.84
N SER A 174 0.72 0.39 -11.00
CA SER A 174 2.11 0.83 -11.08
C SER A 174 2.29 2.35 -10.94
N ASN A 175 1.26 3.15 -11.26
CA ASN A 175 1.36 4.61 -11.18
C ASN A 175 1.16 5.12 -9.75
N PRO A 176 2.21 5.67 -9.09
CA PRO A 176 2.12 6.11 -7.71
C PRO A 176 1.28 7.38 -7.50
N TYR A 177 1.04 8.15 -8.56
CA TYR A 177 0.31 9.42 -8.48
C TYR A 177 -1.20 9.30 -8.62
N LEU A 178 -1.72 8.11 -8.93
CA LEU A 178 -3.15 7.89 -9.12
C LEU A 178 -3.77 7.21 -7.91
N LEU A 179 -4.87 7.77 -7.42
CA LEU A 179 -5.68 7.18 -6.36
C LEU A 179 -7.11 6.95 -6.84
N GLY A 180 -7.51 5.70 -6.97
CA GLY A 180 -8.86 5.31 -7.39
C GLY A 180 -9.88 5.56 -6.28
N CYS A 181 -10.88 6.38 -6.57
CA CYS A 181 -12.06 6.59 -5.75
C CYS A 181 -13.27 5.87 -6.35
N LYS A 182 -14.38 5.80 -5.62
CA LYS A 182 -15.60 5.14 -6.11
C LYS A 182 -16.19 5.86 -7.32
N ASN A 183 -16.10 7.19 -7.36
CA ASN A 183 -16.67 8.06 -8.39
C ASN A 183 -15.64 8.62 -9.41
N GLY A 184 -14.35 8.22 -9.32
CA GLY A 184 -13.32 8.70 -10.24
C GLY A 184 -11.91 8.43 -9.72
N VAL A 185 -10.96 9.19 -10.21
CA VAL A 185 -9.53 9.08 -9.89
C VAL A 185 -8.98 10.45 -9.50
N VAL A 186 -8.29 10.52 -8.37
CA VAL A 186 -7.47 11.67 -7.97
C VAL A 186 -6.10 11.49 -8.63
N ASP A 187 -5.70 12.49 -9.39
CA ASP A 187 -4.39 12.56 -10.04
C ASP A 187 -3.53 13.59 -9.30
N PHE A 188 -2.56 13.11 -8.51
CA PHE A 188 -1.70 13.98 -7.71
C PHE A 188 -0.64 14.72 -8.54
N LYS A 189 -0.30 14.20 -9.72
CA LYS A 189 0.65 14.86 -10.61
C LYS A 189 0.05 16.10 -11.24
N GLU A 190 -1.17 15.95 -11.76
CA GLU A 190 -1.92 17.05 -12.38
C GLU A 190 -2.75 17.85 -11.37
N LYS A 191 -2.85 17.39 -10.12
CA LYS A 191 -3.66 17.98 -9.03
C LYS A 191 -5.13 18.15 -9.42
N ILE A 192 -5.71 17.14 -10.08
CA ILE A 192 -7.10 17.13 -10.52
C ILE A 192 -7.83 15.87 -10.08
N PHE A 193 -9.15 15.99 -10.07
CA PHE A 193 -10.04 14.83 -9.98
C PHE A 193 -10.74 14.63 -11.32
N ARG A 194 -10.70 13.42 -11.85
CA ARG A 194 -11.24 13.08 -13.17
C ARG A 194 -11.88 11.70 -13.21
N LYS A 195 -12.59 11.38 -14.28
CA LYS A 195 -13.03 10.01 -14.55
C LYS A 195 -11.81 9.10 -14.73
N GLY A 196 -11.89 7.88 -14.22
CA GLY A 196 -10.89 6.84 -14.46
C GLY A 196 -10.92 6.37 -15.92
N ARG A 197 -9.76 5.97 -16.41
CA ARG A 197 -9.54 5.48 -17.78
C ARG A 197 -8.95 4.07 -17.72
N PRO A 198 -9.16 3.23 -18.75
CA PRO A 198 -8.51 1.91 -18.82
C PRO A 198 -6.98 1.99 -18.66
N GLU A 199 -6.35 3.01 -19.25
CA GLU A 199 -4.90 3.25 -19.23
C GLU A 199 -4.35 3.68 -17.86
N ASP A 200 -5.22 3.93 -16.90
CA ASP A 200 -4.80 4.18 -15.50
C ASP A 200 -4.34 2.90 -14.81
N TYR A 201 -4.70 1.74 -15.31
CA TYR A 201 -4.38 0.40 -14.80
C TYR A 201 -4.65 0.22 -13.31
N ILE A 202 -5.66 0.88 -12.76
CA ILE A 202 -6.00 0.85 -11.34
C ILE A 202 -6.89 -0.35 -11.04
N THR A 203 -6.56 -1.13 -10.01
CA THR A 203 -7.42 -2.16 -9.42
C THR A 203 -7.92 -1.77 -8.03
N LYS A 204 -7.13 -0.99 -7.31
CA LYS A 204 -7.43 -0.52 -5.94
C LYS A 204 -8.48 0.58 -5.93
N CYS A 205 -9.16 0.73 -4.80
CA CYS A 205 -10.18 1.77 -4.64
C CYS A 205 -10.34 2.15 -3.16
N THR A 206 -10.47 3.43 -2.89
CA THR A 206 -10.82 3.90 -1.54
C THR A 206 -12.20 3.42 -1.08
N ASN A 207 -13.05 2.99 -2.00
CA ASN A 207 -14.47 2.68 -1.77
C ASN A 207 -15.28 3.87 -1.22
N VAL A 208 -14.73 5.07 -1.36
CA VAL A 208 -15.28 6.34 -0.92
C VAL A 208 -15.44 7.23 -2.14
N ASP A 209 -16.52 8.01 -2.19
CA ASP A 209 -16.69 9.08 -3.18
C ASP A 209 -15.80 10.26 -2.78
N TYR A 210 -15.07 10.80 -3.73
CA TYR A 210 -14.26 12.00 -3.51
C TYR A 210 -14.98 13.25 -4.02
N TYR A 211 -14.97 14.28 -3.20
CA TYR A 211 -15.39 15.65 -3.53
C TYR A 211 -14.32 16.60 -2.99
N PRO A 212 -13.98 17.70 -3.70
CA PRO A 212 -13.02 18.68 -3.20
C PRO A 212 -13.43 19.22 -1.82
N ILE A 213 -12.45 19.58 -1.00
CA ILE A 213 -12.68 20.03 0.37
C ILE A 213 -13.59 21.27 0.46
N SER A 214 -13.64 22.08 -0.59
CA SER A 214 -14.54 23.25 -0.71
C SER A 214 -16.02 22.87 -0.87
N HIS A 215 -16.33 21.59 -1.11
CA HIS A 215 -17.71 21.15 -1.29
C HIS A 215 -18.50 21.26 0.01
N ALA A 216 -19.73 21.83 -0.06
CA ALA A 216 -20.56 22.16 1.11
C ALA A 216 -20.84 20.98 2.07
N LYS A 217 -20.85 19.74 1.58
CA LYS A 217 -21.07 18.54 2.40
C LYS A 217 -20.03 18.37 3.53
N HIS A 218 -18.82 18.91 3.37
CA HIS A 218 -17.73 18.76 4.33
C HIS A 218 -17.82 19.72 5.51
N ALA A 219 -18.54 20.85 5.35
CA ALA A 219 -18.53 21.97 6.29
C ALA A 219 -18.84 21.58 7.75
N LYS A 220 -19.77 20.62 7.96
CA LYS A 220 -20.15 20.17 9.30
C LYS A 220 -19.17 19.17 9.92
N ILE A 221 -18.42 18.43 9.09
CA ILE A 221 -17.55 17.34 9.54
C ILE A 221 -16.12 17.80 9.76
N ILE A 222 -15.66 18.83 9.04
CA ILE A 222 -14.31 19.38 9.19
C ILE A 222 -13.99 19.74 10.65
N PRO A 223 -14.84 20.49 11.39
CA PRO A 223 -14.54 20.83 12.79
C PRO A 223 -14.42 19.59 13.70
N LEU A 224 -15.21 18.55 13.46
CA LEU A 224 -15.18 17.31 14.23
C LEU A 224 -13.87 16.54 14.01
N LEU A 225 -13.37 16.51 12.77
CA LEU A 225 -12.09 15.88 12.43
C LEU A 225 -10.90 16.69 12.97
N ILE A 226 -11.01 18.01 13.02
CA ILE A 226 -10.00 18.87 13.62
C ILE A 226 -9.95 18.59 15.13
N ASP A 227 -11.07 18.61 15.84
CA ASP A 227 -11.16 18.29 17.28
C ASP A 227 -10.63 16.87 17.58
N PHE A 228 -10.98 15.89 16.75
CA PHE A 228 -10.46 14.54 16.87
C PHE A 228 -8.92 14.49 16.81
N MET A 229 -8.31 15.16 15.83
CA MET A 229 -6.86 15.20 15.69
C MET A 229 -6.19 16.07 16.76
N GLU A 230 -6.87 17.09 17.29
CA GLU A 230 -6.39 17.89 18.41
C GLU A 230 -6.33 17.11 19.71
N LYS A 231 -7.33 16.25 19.94
CA LYS A 231 -7.33 15.34 21.08
C LYS A 231 -6.30 14.22 20.94
N LEU A 232 -6.06 13.70 19.72
CA LEU A 232 -5.03 12.68 19.48
C LEU A 232 -3.61 13.24 19.64
N PHE A 233 -3.36 14.44 19.12
CA PHE A 233 -2.05 15.07 19.07
C PHE A 233 -2.15 16.49 19.60
N VAL A 234 -2.03 16.63 20.92
CA VAL A 234 -2.19 17.91 21.61
C VAL A 234 -1.11 18.91 21.17
N LYS A 235 0.13 18.46 20.99
CA LYS A 235 1.24 19.28 20.50
C LYS A 235 1.00 19.69 19.04
N PRO A 236 0.87 21.01 18.73
CA PRO A 236 0.52 21.47 17.38
C PRO A 236 1.51 21.00 16.29
N GLU A 237 2.80 20.99 16.58
CA GLU A 237 3.85 20.52 15.65
C GLU A 237 3.71 19.04 15.30
N LEU A 238 3.44 18.17 16.30
CA LEU A 238 3.22 16.75 16.10
C LEU A 238 1.92 16.48 15.33
N ARG A 239 0.87 17.27 15.63
CA ARG A 239 -0.41 17.22 14.92
C ARG A 239 -0.26 17.57 13.45
N GLU A 240 0.49 18.64 13.15
CA GLU A 240 0.76 19.05 11.77
C GLU A 240 1.63 18.02 11.04
N TYR A 241 2.65 17.47 11.71
CA TYR A 241 3.45 16.35 11.20
C TYR A 241 2.57 15.15 10.83
N MET A 242 1.63 14.77 11.72
CA MET A 242 0.75 13.64 11.48
C MET A 242 -0.23 13.88 10.34
N TRP A 243 -0.80 15.08 10.22
CA TRP A 243 -1.62 15.44 9.05
C TRP A 243 -0.82 15.30 7.75
N ASN A 244 0.41 15.79 7.72
CA ASN A 244 1.28 15.70 6.54
C ASN A 244 1.71 14.27 6.25
N HIS A 245 2.00 13.47 7.27
CA HIS A 245 2.30 12.04 7.12
C HIS A 245 1.12 11.27 6.52
N LEU A 246 -0.08 11.42 7.09
CA LEU A 246 -1.28 10.72 6.61
C LEU A 246 -1.67 11.16 5.20
N ALA A 247 -1.45 12.42 4.84
CA ALA A 247 -1.65 12.92 3.48
C ALA A 247 -0.60 12.38 2.50
N ALA A 248 0.66 12.31 2.89
CA ALA A 248 1.75 11.77 2.07
C ALA A 248 1.54 10.30 1.69
N VAL A 249 0.86 9.53 2.55
CA VAL A 249 0.47 8.14 2.29
C VAL A 249 -0.34 7.99 1.00
N LEU A 250 -1.15 8.98 0.63
CA LEU A 250 -2.00 8.91 -0.57
C LEU A 250 -1.17 8.89 -1.86
N ILE A 251 0.00 9.52 -1.85
CA ILE A 251 0.95 9.50 -2.96
C ILE A 251 1.88 8.30 -2.77
N GLY A 252 1.84 7.36 -3.70
CA GLY A 252 2.59 6.09 -3.61
C GLY A 252 4.10 6.24 -3.80
N MET A 253 4.71 7.24 -3.17
CA MET A 253 6.14 7.59 -3.29
C MET A 253 6.85 7.53 -1.93
N PRO A 254 6.93 6.35 -1.29
CA PRO A 254 7.64 6.23 -0.01
C PRO A 254 9.12 6.60 -0.10
N SER A 255 9.71 6.59 -1.30
CA SER A 255 11.08 7.05 -1.57
C SER A 255 11.35 8.50 -1.14
N LEU A 256 10.32 9.34 -1.07
CA LEU A 256 10.45 10.73 -0.62
C LEU A 256 10.77 10.84 0.89
N ASN A 257 10.32 9.87 1.67
CA ASN A 257 10.42 9.87 3.14
C ASN A 257 11.27 8.71 3.68
N GLN A 258 11.23 7.55 3.03
CA GLN A 258 11.96 6.32 3.37
C GLN A 258 11.87 5.95 4.87
N ALA A 259 10.68 5.94 5.45
CA ALA A 259 10.49 5.80 6.89
C ALA A 259 9.61 4.61 7.29
N LEU A 260 9.98 3.97 8.41
CA LEU A 260 9.12 3.13 9.22
C LEU A 260 8.57 4.00 10.35
N TYR A 261 7.26 4.21 10.37
CA TYR A 261 6.57 5.02 11.37
C TYR A 261 6.15 4.13 12.54
N ASN A 262 6.74 4.35 13.71
CA ASN A 262 6.44 3.59 14.92
C ASN A 262 5.47 4.40 15.78
N TYR A 263 4.19 4.00 15.81
CA TYR A 263 3.17 4.59 16.67
C TYR A 263 3.21 3.92 18.03
N ILE A 264 3.69 4.65 19.04
CA ILE A 264 3.89 4.13 20.39
C ILE A 264 2.91 4.75 21.38
N GLY A 265 2.42 3.95 22.33
CA GLY A 265 1.56 4.39 23.43
C GLY A 265 1.02 3.22 24.24
N ILE A 266 0.72 3.46 25.52
CA ILE A 266 0.50 2.45 26.56
C ILE A 266 -0.92 1.82 26.54
N GLY A 267 -1.73 2.12 25.54
CA GLY A 267 -3.14 1.71 25.47
C GLY A 267 -4.11 2.88 25.67
N GLN A 268 -5.34 2.73 25.17
CA GLN A 268 -6.39 3.76 25.24
C GLN A 268 -5.97 5.16 24.74
N ASN A 269 -5.06 5.22 23.79
CA ASN A 269 -4.46 6.45 23.26
C ASN A 269 -4.80 6.73 21.79
N GLY A 270 -5.81 6.05 21.25
CA GLY A 270 -6.37 6.36 19.95
C GLY A 270 -5.60 5.83 18.73
N LYS A 271 -4.49 5.06 18.89
CA LYS A 271 -3.75 4.44 17.76
C LYS A 271 -4.67 3.63 16.84
N SER A 272 -5.40 2.67 17.40
CA SER A 272 -6.31 1.81 16.63
C SER A 272 -7.43 2.62 15.99
N VAL A 273 -7.97 3.60 16.70
CA VAL A 273 -9.03 4.48 16.20
C VAL A 273 -8.59 5.25 14.95
N LEU A 274 -7.36 5.79 14.95
CA LEU A 274 -6.78 6.48 13.80
C LEU A 274 -6.55 5.50 12.62
N THR A 275 -5.99 4.31 12.89
CA THR A 275 -5.76 3.30 11.83
C THR A 275 -7.07 2.78 11.25
N ASP A 276 -8.14 2.73 12.03
CA ASP A 276 -9.47 2.34 11.57
C ASP A 276 -10.12 3.43 10.71
N LEU A 277 -9.98 4.70 11.08
CA LEU A 277 -10.42 5.82 10.24
C LEU A 277 -9.69 5.81 8.88
N MET A 278 -8.36 5.56 8.88
CA MET A 278 -7.59 5.37 7.65
C MET A 278 -8.09 4.16 6.84
N THR A 279 -8.48 3.06 7.49
CA THR A 279 -9.05 1.89 6.82
C THR A 279 -10.36 2.23 6.11
N HIS A 280 -11.26 2.97 6.77
CA HIS A 280 -12.52 3.39 6.18
C HIS A 280 -12.34 4.37 5.02
N SER A 281 -11.29 5.19 5.07
CA SER A 281 -11.01 6.22 4.07
C SER A 281 -10.22 5.71 2.86
N LEU A 282 -9.34 4.72 3.05
CA LEU A 282 -8.45 4.20 2.01
C LEU A 282 -8.94 2.92 1.35
N GLY A 283 -9.92 2.22 1.94
CA GLY A 283 -10.47 0.98 1.38
C GLY A 283 -9.38 -0.04 1.05
N THR A 284 -9.28 -0.47 -0.22
CA THR A 284 -8.31 -1.50 -0.63
C THR A 284 -6.86 -1.01 -0.74
N TYR A 285 -6.60 0.28 -0.55
CA TYR A 285 -5.24 0.83 -0.45
C TYR A 285 -4.59 0.61 0.92
N LYS A 286 -5.38 0.28 1.96
CA LYS A 286 -4.87 -0.10 3.27
C LYS A 286 -4.72 -1.61 3.36
N CYS A 287 -3.60 -2.07 3.87
CA CYS A 287 -3.33 -3.48 4.15
C CYS A 287 -2.79 -3.66 5.57
N ALA A 288 -2.99 -4.84 6.14
CA ALA A 288 -2.25 -5.30 7.30
C ALA A 288 -1.11 -6.20 6.82
N ALA A 289 0.02 -6.17 7.52
CA ALA A 289 1.14 -7.04 7.26
C ALA A 289 1.68 -7.63 8.58
N PRO A 290 2.14 -8.89 8.57
CA PRO A 290 2.74 -9.49 9.76
C PRO A 290 4.08 -8.82 10.08
N ILE A 291 4.36 -8.66 11.36
CA ILE A 291 5.63 -8.07 11.85
C ILE A 291 6.84 -8.90 11.41
N SER A 292 6.66 -10.19 11.16
CA SER A 292 7.71 -11.10 10.69
C SER A 292 8.41 -10.63 9.41
N LEU A 293 7.75 -9.80 8.59
CA LEU A 293 8.37 -9.22 7.39
C LEU A 293 9.58 -8.33 7.70
N ILE A 294 9.64 -7.76 8.90
CA ILE A 294 10.77 -6.91 9.33
C ILE A 294 11.54 -7.49 10.53
N THR A 295 11.05 -8.56 11.17
CA THR A 295 11.73 -9.20 12.32
C THR A 295 12.37 -10.54 11.98
N GLN A 296 12.07 -11.10 10.81
CA GLN A 296 12.71 -12.31 10.31
C GLN A 296 13.63 -12.00 9.13
N GLY A 297 14.68 -12.79 8.98
CA GLY A 297 15.52 -12.75 7.78
C GLY A 297 14.74 -13.13 6.54
N ARG A 298 15.23 -12.73 5.36
CA ARG A 298 14.61 -13.13 4.09
C ARG A 298 14.41 -14.64 4.02
N GLY A 299 13.25 -15.07 3.58
CA GLY A 299 12.95 -16.46 3.30
C GLY A 299 13.88 -17.05 2.23
N LYS A 300 13.79 -18.36 2.00
CA LYS A 300 14.57 -19.03 0.96
C LYS A 300 14.25 -18.43 -0.41
N ILE A 301 15.27 -18.27 -1.26
CA ILE A 301 15.12 -17.84 -2.65
C ILE A 301 14.11 -18.76 -3.36
N GLY A 302 13.09 -18.18 -3.98
CA GLY A 302 12.00 -18.91 -4.64
C GLY A 302 10.88 -19.41 -3.69
N GLY A 303 10.95 -19.08 -2.40
CA GLY A 303 9.88 -19.37 -1.44
C GLY A 303 8.59 -18.60 -1.74
N LEU A 304 7.47 -19.11 -1.22
CA LEU A 304 6.17 -18.42 -1.30
C LEU A 304 6.15 -17.29 -0.26
N ALA A 305 5.66 -16.13 -0.69
CA ALA A 305 5.49 -14.94 0.15
C ALA A 305 4.20 -14.19 -0.24
N PRO A 306 3.02 -14.82 0.01
CA PRO A 306 1.73 -14.23 -0.34
C PRO A 306 1.49 -12.90 0.38
N GLU A 307 2.05 -12.72 1.56
CA GLU A 307 1.98 -11.49 2.35
C GLU A 307 2.59 -10.31 1.58
N ILE A 308 3.71 -10.53 0.88
CA ILE A 308 4.37 -9.49 0.08
C ILE A 308 3.58 -9.23 -1.21
N VAL A 309 3.06 -10.28 -1.86
CA VAL A 309 2.23 -10.12 -3.07
C VAL A 309 1.01 -9.24 -2.77
N GLY A 310 0.38 -9.42 -1.61
CA GLY A 310 -0.77 -8.62 -1.18
C GLY A 310 -0.49 -7.13 -1.00
N LEU A 311 0.79 -6.73 -0.90
CA LEU A 311 1.19 -5.33 -0.74
C LEU A 311 1.26 -4.54 -2.05
N LYS A 312 1.18 -5.22 -3.22
CA LYS A 312 1.20 -4.53 -4.51
C LYS A 312 0.07 -3.49 -4.59
N GLY A 313 0.43 -2.24 -4.91
CA GLY A 313 -0.50 -1.13 -5.04
C GLY A 313 -1.08 -0.60 -3.72
N CYS A 314 -0.75 -1.16 -2.56
CA CYS A 314 -1.13 -0.58 -1.26
C CYS A 314 -0.44 0.78 -1.04
N ARG A 315 -1.05 1.63 -0.20
CA ARG A 315 -0.55 2.96 0.19
C ARG A 315 -0.23 3.04 1.68
N TYR A 316 -0.99 2.35 2.50
CA TYR A 316 -0.86 2.35 3.95
C TYR A 316 -0.82 0.92 4.47
N VAL A 317 0.32 0.51 4.99
CA VAL A 317 0.53 -0.84 5.53
C VAL A 317 0.77 -0.74 7.02
N VAL A 318 -0.05 -1.45 7.80
CA VAL A 318 0.00 -1.44 9.26
C VAL A 318 0.43 -2.81 9.76
N MET A 319 1.46 -2.81 10.59
CA MET A 319 1.91 -3.93 11.41
C MET A 319 1.52 -3.67 12.86
N GLN A 320 1.17 -4.71 13.60
CA GLN A 320 0.71 -4.58 14.99
C GLN A 320 1.43 -5.57 15.89
N GLU A 321 1.56 -5.19 17.15
CA GLU A 321 1.92 -6.03 18.29
C GLU A 321 3.22 -6.82 18.11
N PRO A 322 4.39 -6.14 18.01
CA PRO A 322 5.66 -6.84 18.13
C PRO A 322 5.79 -7.46 19.53
N GLU A 323 6.37 -8.65 19.58
CA GLU A 323 6.77 -9.24 20.86
C GLU A 323 7.96 -8.45 21.45
N SER A 324 8.08 -8.45 22.78
CA SER A 324 9.19 -7.77 23.48
C SER A 324 10.58 -8.28 23.08
N THR A 325 10.64 -9.49 22.54
CA THR A 325 11.85 -10.15 22.04
C THR A 325 12.14 -9.90 20.58
N ASP A 326 11.21 -9.29 19.85
CA ASP A 326 11.35 -9.02 18.43
C ASP A 326 12.52 -8.05 18.16
N VAL A 327 13.24 -8.33 17.08
CA VAL A 327 14.37 -7.53 16.65
C VAL A 327 14.20 -7.16 15.19
N ILE A 328 14.27 -5.88 14.89
CA ILE A 328 14.20 -5.41 13.51
C ILE A 328 15.42 -5.89 12.72
N HIS A 329 15.16 -6.58 11.62
CA HIS A 329 16.17 -6.92 10.61
C HIS A 329 16.30 -5.77 9.62
N GLU A 330 17.48 -5.17 9.57
CA GLU A 330 17.76 -3.96 8.79
C GLU A 330 17.52 -4.13 7.28
N GLY A 331 17.97 -5.24 6.70
CA GLY A 331 17.86 -5.50 5.27
C GLY A 331 16.41 -5.50 4.79
N PRO A 332 15.54 -6.39 5.29
CA PRO A 332 14.12 -6.41 4.95
C PRO A 332 13.40 -5.10 5.23
N MET A 333 13.68 -4.46 6.38
CA MET A 333 13.07 -3.18 6.72
C MET A 333 13.45 -2.08 5.71
N LYS A 334 14.75 -1.94 5.39
CA LYS A 334 15.25 -0.95 4.43
C LYS A 334 14.66 -1.17 3.04
N GLU A 335 14.52 -2.41 2.60
CA GLU A 335 13.92 -2.77 1.31
C GLU A 335 12.45 -2.35 1.24
N LEU A 336 11.66 -2.70 2.26
CA LEU A 336 10.22 -2.39 2.30
C LEU A 336 9.94 -0.87 2.33
N VAL A 337 10.77 -0.08 3.00
CA VAL A 337 10.56 1.38 3.11
C VAL A 337 11.31 2.19 2.04
N SER A 338 12.10 1.55 1.18
CA SER A 338 12.93 2.28 0.20
C SER A 338 12.10 2.98 -0.87
N GLY A 339 11.06 2.31 -1.39
CA GLY A 339 10.23 2.81 -2.49
C GLY A 339 11.00 3.08 -3.79
N VAL A 340 12.18 2.51 -3.94
CA VAL A 340 13.04 2.65 -5.14
C VAL A 340 13.35 1.29 -5.75
N GLU A 341 13.72 0.32 -4.91
CA GLU A 341 14.09 -1.00 -5.37
C GLU A 341 12.86 -1.89 -5.56
N PRO A 342 12.78 -2.65 -6.66
CA PRO A 342 11.68 -3.56 -6.89
C PRO A 342 11.79 -4.78 -5.97
N ILE A 343 10.66 -5.21 -5.42
CA ILE A 343 10.52 -6.42 -4.64
C ILE A 343 9.87 -7.49 -5.51
N THR A 344 10.44 -8.70 -5.49
CA THR A 344 9.90 -9.86 -6.20
C THR A 344 9.37 -10.88 -5.21
N ALA A 345 8.13 -11.29 -5.37
CA ALA A 345 7.46 -12.29 -4.54
C ALA A 345 6.56 -13.22 -5.36
N ARG A 346 6.27 -14.39 -4.83
CA ARG A 346 5.40 -15.37 -5.46
C ARG A 346 4.32 -15.83 -4.48
N GLY A 347 3.08 -15.77 -4.90
CA GLY A 347 1.94 -16.31 -4.17
C GLY A 347 1.69 -17.79 -4.48
N PRO A 348 0.82 -18.46 -3.70
CA PRO A 348 0.35 -19.82 -4.01
C PRO A 348 -0.32 -19.85 -5.39
N TYR A 349 -0.11 -20.93 -6.12
CA TYR A 349 -0.70 -21.17 -7.45
C TYR A 349 -0.33 -20.16 -8.55
N MET A 350 0.53 -19.19 -8.29
CA MET A 350 1.00 -18.25 -9.30
C MET A 350 2.07 -18.91 -10.19
N THR A 351 1.88 -18.83 -11.50
CA THR A 351 2.82 -19.38 -12.51
C THR A 351 4.08 -18.52 -12.63
N LYS A 352 3.92 -17.19 -12.49
CA LYS A 352 5.02 -16.21 -12.54
C LYS A 352 5.12 -15.46 -11.21
N PRO A 353 6.33 -15.08 -10.77
CA PRO A 353 6.48 -14.17 -9.65
C PRO A 353 5.96 -12.77 -10.02
N VAL A 354 5.56 -12.00 -9.02
CA VAL A 354 5.16 -10.60 -9.16
C VAL A 354 6.32 -9.73 -8.71
N THR A 355 6.69 -8.75 -9.53
CA THR A 355 7.69 -7.74 -9.21
C THR A 355 7.03 -6.38 -9.17
N PHE A 356 7.25 -5.62 -8.11
CA PHE A 356 6.69 -4.27 -7.98
C PHE A 356 7.57 -3.40 -7.09
N ILE A 357 7.50 -2.08 -7.29
CA ILE A 357 8.12 -1.09 -6.40
C ILE A 357 7.13 -0.80 -5.27
N PRO A 358 7.55 -0.87 -3.98
CA PRO A 358 6.71 -0.49 -2.85
C PRO A 358 6.15 0.93 -3.00
N GLN A 359 4.85 1.08 -2.78
CA GLN A 359 4.12 2.34 -2.88
C GLN A 359 3.44 2.72 -1.57
N PHE A 360 3.85 2.11 -0.46
CA PHE A 360 3.21 2.26 0.83
C PHE A 360 4.11 2.88 1.88
N ALA A 361 3.51 3.65 2.77
CA ALA A 361 4.11 3.96 4.05
C ALA A 361 3.91 2.76 5.00
N LEU A 362 4.99 2.34 5.64
CA LEU A 362 4.98 1.24 6.61
C LEU A 362 4.84 1.81 8.02
N THR A 363 3.81 1.36 8.73
CA THR A 363 3.49 1.80 10.09
C THR A 363 3.48 0.61 11.04
N LEU A 364 4.16 0.73 12.16
CA LEU A 364 4.16 -0.24 13.26
C LEU A 364 3.43 0.35 14.47
N CYS A 365 2.32 -0.27 14.86
CA CYS A 365 1.61 0.08 16.09
C CYS A 365 2.06 -0.83 17.22
N CYS A 366 2.61 -0.25 18.29
CA CYS A 366 3.15 -1.01 19.42
C CYS A 366 2.97 -0.27 20.76
N ASN A 367 3.08 -1.00 21.85
CA ASN A 367 3.18 -0.45 23.19
C ASN A 367 4.65 -0.32 23.63
N GLN A 368 5.50 -1.19 23.08
CA GLN A 368 6.95 -1.18 23.28
C GLN A 368 7.64 -1.28 21.93
N LEU A 369 8.71 -0.51 21.75
CA LEU A 369 9.48 -0.52 20.53
C LEU A 369 10.33 -1.81 20.43
N PRO A 370 10.37 -2.49 19.28
CA PRO A 370 11.20 -3.68 19.08
C PRO A 370 12.69 -3.34 19.17
N ASN A 371 13.53 -4.33 19.45
CA ASN A 371 14.96 -4.11 19.55
C ASN A 371 15.61 -3.85 18.17
N VAL A 372 16.67 -3.03 18.14
CA VAL A 372 17.47 -2.73 16.94
C VAL A 372 18.92 -2.98 17.26
N ARG A 373 19.56 -3.91 16.55
CA ARG A 373 20.94 -4.33 16.87
C ARG A 373 22.03 -3.44 16.31
N THR A 374 21.70 -2.61 15.35
CA THR A 374 22.70 -1.80 14.63
C THR A 374 22.73 -0.38 15.12
N GLN A 375 23.92 0.23 15.05
CA GLN A 375 24.08 1.68 15.19
C GLN A 375 24.24 2.39 13.83
N ASP A 376 23.97 1.67 12.71
CA ASP A 376 24.05 2.22 11.36
C ASP A 376 23.10 3.41 11.17
N HIS A 377 23.65 4.53 10.74
CA HIS A 377 22.91 5.75 10.48
C HIS A 377 21.79 5.56 9.42
N GLY A 378 22.05 4.71 8.42
CA GLY A 378 21.08 4.41 7.36
C GLY A 378 19.82 3.74 7.89
N THR A 379 19.90 2.94 8.95
CA THR A 379 18.76 2.33 9.66
C THR A 379 18.06 3.38 10.51
N TRP A 380 18.80 4.08 11.38
CA TRP A 380 18.21 4.99 12.36
C TRP A 380 17.50 6.18 11.74
N ARG A 381 17.99 6.74 10.63
CA ARG A 381 17.29 7.84 9.93
C ARG A 381 15.90 7.46 9.41
N ARG A 382 15.65 6.15 9.23
CA ARG A 382 14.38 5.61 8.74
C ARG A 382 13.38 5.29 9.85
N LEU A 383 13.81 5.16 11.10
CA LEU A 383 12.95 4.86 12.23
C LEU A 383 12.39 6.16 12.81
N LYS A 384 11.11 6.41 12.57
CA LYS A 384 10.38 7.59 13.09
C LYS A 384 9.49 7.13 14.23
N VAL A 385 9.66 7.71 15.41
CA VAL A 385 8.85 7.41 16.59
C VAL A 385 7.82 8.51 16.80
N VAL A 386 6.55 8.10 16.80
CA VAL A 386 5.40 8.98 17.03
C VAL A 386 4.74 8.57 18.33
N ASN A 387 4.85 9.41 19.34
CA ASN A 387 4.23 9.18 20.64
C ASN A 387 2.75 9.58 20.62
N PHE A 388 1.89 8.64 20.99
CA PHE A 388 0.48 8.88 21.27
C PHE A 388 0.33 9.15 22.76
N GLU A 389 0.46 10.42 23.14
CA GLU A 389 0.54 10.86 24.55
C GLU A 389 -0.83 10.98 25.20
N SER A 390 -1.90 11.07 24.43
CA SER A 390 -3.26 11.23 24.95
C SER A 390 -3.79 9.93 25.57
N LEU A 391 -4.58 10.08 26.63
CA LEU A 391 -5.33 9.01 27.28
C LEU A 391 -6.83 9.29 27.16
N PHE A 392 -7.57 8.34 26.60
CA PHE A 392 -9.03 8.38 26.53
C PHE A 392 -9.62 7.48 27.62
N THR A 393 -10.25 8.09 28.62
CA THR A 393 -10.76 7.40 29.80
C THR A 393 -12.17 7.85 30.16
N GLU A 394 -12.89 7.07 30.96
CA GLU A 394 -14.22 7.45 31.46
C GLU A 394 -14.16 8.51 32.56
N ASN A 395 -13.02 8.61 33.24
CA ASN A 395 -12.81 9.55 34.32
C ASN A 395 -11.49 10.32 34.08
N PRO A 396 -11.48 11.29 33.15
CA PRO A 396 -10.29 12.12 32.95
C PRO A 396 -10.02 12.93 34.19
N VAL A 397 -8.74 13.01 34.60
CA VAL A 397 -8.26 13.77 35.72
C VAL A 397 -7.52 14.97 35.18
N ASP A 398 -7.94 16.15 35.61
CA ASP A 398 -7.24 17.41 35.33
C ASP A 398 -5.96 17.47 36.18
N ASP A 399 -4.88 18.06 35.64
CA ASP A 399 -3.60 18.30 36.32
C ASP A 399 -2.83 17.03 36.76
N ASP A 400 -2.99 15.89 36.11
CA ASP A 400 -2.11 14.72 36.31
C ASP A 400 -0.75 14.97 35.65
N GLU A 401 0.29 15.26 36.48
CA GLU A 401 1.66 15.53 36.00
C GLU A 401 2.24 14.38 35.14
N ASN A 402 1.84 13.13 35.40
CA ASN A 402 2.34 11.95 34.65
C ASN A 402 1.59 11.73 33.35
N ARG A 403 0.34 12.18 33.27
CA ARG A 403 -0.55 12.01 32.10
C ARG A 403 -1.38 13.28 31.87
N PRO A 404 -0.75 14.36 31.38
CA PRO A 404 -1.40 15.68 31.31
C PRO A 404 -2.49 15.77 30.24
N TYR A 405 -2.56 14.83 29.30
CA TYR A 405 -3.49 14.87 28.18
C TYR A 405 -4.55 13.78 28.30
N GLN A 406 -5.54 14.00 29.16
CA GLN A 406 -6.65 13.08 29.39
C GLN A 406 -7.93 13.62 28.78
N PHE A 407 -8.69 12.76 28.10
CA PHE A 407 -9.94 13.13 27.46
C PHE A 407 -11.01 12.09 27.77
N MET A 408 -12.27 12.54 27.83
CA MET A 408 -13.41 11.64 27.92
C MET A 408 -13.43 10.70 26.71
N ILE A 409 -13.55 9.39 26.97
CA ILE A 409 -13.67 8.38 25.93
C ILE A 409 -15.02 8.50 25.22
N ASP A 410 -14.99 8.58 23.90
CA ASP A 410 -16.19 8.41 23.07
C ASP A 410 -16.26 6.95 22.60
N ARG A 411 -17.16 6.17 23.23
CA ARG A 411 -17.35 4.74 22.90
C ARG A 411 -17.98 4.53 21.52
N ASP A 412 -18.69 5.52 21.03
CA ASP A 412 -19.43 5.46 19.78
C ASP A 412 -18.67 6.08 18.60
N ILE A 413 -17.41 6.49 18.80
CA ILE A 413 -16.59 7.20 17.81
C ILE A 413 -16.53 6.45 16.47
N LEU A 414 -16.47 5.11 16.49
CA LEU A 414 -16.43 4.28 15.28
C LEU A 414 -17.70 4.40 14.43
N THR A 415 -18.83 4.73 15.04
CA THR A 415 -20.10 4.93 14.33
C THR A 415 -20.08 6.19 13.46
N ASN A 416 -19.17 7.12 13.74
CA ASN A 416 -18.97 8.35 12.96
C ASN A 416 -18.15 8.11 11.67
N PHE A 417 -17.34 7.07 11.60
CA PHE A 417 -16.41 6.83 10.49
C PHE A 417 -17.07 6.68 9.11
N PRO A 418 -18.23 6.01 8.97
CA PRO A 418 -18.95 5.98 7.71
C PRO A 418 -19.32 7.37 7.16
N VAL A 419 -19.49 8.37 8.05
CA VAL A 419 -19.78 9.76 7.69
C VAL A 419 -18.51 10.58 7.53
N TRP A 420 -17.49 10.34 8.37
CA TRP A 420 -16.25 11.11 8.40
C TRP A 420 -15.30 10.79 7.24
N LYS A 421 -15.28 9.54 6.76
CA LYS A 421 -14.30 9.03 5.79
C LYS A 421 -14.18 9.86 4.50
N GLU A 422 -15.29 10.39 4.00
CA GLU A 422 -15.26 11.22 2.77
C GLU A 422 -14.59 12.57 3.03
N THR A 423 -14.93 13.21 4.14
CA THR A 423 -14.34 14.50 4.53
C THR A 423 -12.87 14.33 4.92
N PHE A 424 -12.55 13.27 5.66
CA PHE A 424 -11.18 12.96 6.03
C PHE A 424 -10.30 12.73 4.79
N LEU A 425 -10.79 11.93 3.82
CA LEU A 425 -10.10 11.74 2.54
C LEU A 425 -9.90 13.08 1.81
N ALA A 426 -10.92 13.94 1.76
CA ALA A 426 -10.82 15.25 1.11
C ALA A 426 -9.78 16.16 1.77
N MET A 427 -9.71 16.19 3.11
CA MET A 427 -8.69 16.92 3.86
C MET A 427 -7.28 16.40 3.57
N LEU A 428 -7.11 15.08 3.52
CA LEU A 428 -5.81 14.46 3.20
C LEU A 428 -5.39 14.74 1.75
N VAL A 429 -6.31 14.66 0.78
CA VAL A 429 -6.01 14.98 -0.64
C VAL A 429 -5.58 16.42 -0.80
N GLN A 430 -6.27 17.36 -0.14
CA GLN A 430 -5.88 18.78 -0.18
C GLN A 430 -4.45 18.98 0.32
N ARG A 431 -4.10 18.40 1.48
CA ARG A 431 -2.74 18.48 2.03
C ARG A 431 -1.72 17.76 1.15
N ALA A 432 -2.08 16.64 0.53
CA ALA A 432 -1.19 15.94 -0.40
C ALA A 432 -0.87 16.79 -1.64
N TYR A 433 -1.82 17.59 -2.12
CA TYR A 433 -1.57 18.57 -3.19
C TYR A 433 -0.59 19.69 -2.77
N GLU A 434 -0.59 20.05 -1.49
CA GLU A 434 0.27 21.10 -0.93
C GLU A 434 1.69 20.58 -0.67
N ASN A 435 1.83 19.45 0.03
CA ASN A 435 3.12 18.89 0.44
C ASN A 435 3.80 18.00 -0.61
N ASN A 436 3.08 17.62 -1.69
CA ASN A 436 3.57 16.73 -2.76
C ASN A 436 4.18 15.41 -2.23
N GLY A 437 3.64 14.86 -1.15
CA GLY A 437 4.09 13.61 -0.55
C GLY A 437 5.31 13.70 0.35
N ARG A 438 5.81 14.90 0.66
CA ARG A 438 6.93 15.12 1.58
C ARG A 438 6.45 15.36 3.00
N VAL A 439 7.15 14.78 3.96
CA VAL A 439 6.92 14.96 5.39
C VAL A 439 8.18 15.57 5.99
N LEU A 440 8.06 16.77 6.53
CA LEU A 440 9.15 17.42 7.24
C LEU A 440 9.15 16.93 8.69
N ASP A 441 10.31 16.55 9.20
CA ASP A 441 10.45 16.14 10.60
C ASP A 441 10.11 17.29 11.56
N CYS A 442 9.52 16.97 12.71
CA CYS A 442 9.31 17.91 13.82
C CYS A 442 10.15 17.48 15.03
N ASP A 443 10.40 18.42 15.94
CA ASP A 443 11.25 18.20 17.10
C ASP A 443 10.76 17.04 17.97
N ALA A 444 9.46 16.93 18.20
CA ALA A 444 8.86 15.84 18.98
C ALA A 444 9.20 14.44 18.42
N VAL A 445 9.20 14.28 17.10
CA VAL A 445 9.53 13.01 16.43
C VAL A 445 11.04 12.76 16.44
N LEU A 446 11.85 13.80 16.24
CA LEU A 446 13.31 13.71 16.28
C LEU A 446 13.81 13.32 17.66
N GLU A 447 13.30 13.97 18.71
CA GLU A 447 13.64 13.66 20.11
C GLU A 447 13.23 12.22 20.49
N ALA A 448 12.00 11.83 20.17
CA ALA A 448 11.52 10.47 20.45
C ALA A 448 12.36 9.41 19.73
N SER A 449 12.71 9.64 18.46
CA SER A 449 13.55 8.73 17.67
C SER A 449 15.00 8.69 18.18
N THR A 450 15.52 9.83 18.68
CA THR A 450 16.84 9.90 19.31
C THR A 450 16.87 9.12 20.62
N LYS A 451 15.89 9.33 21.50
CA LYS A 451 15.73 8.56 22.75
C LYS A 451 15.66 7.05 22.49
N TYR A 452 14.91 6.66 21.45
CA TYR A 452 14.86 5.24 21.04
C TYR A 452 16.24 4.71 20.65
N ARG A 453 16.99 5.46 19.84
CA ARG A 453 18.34 5.09 19.45
C ARG A 453 19.28 4.96 20.65
N GLU A 454 19.24 5.92 21.54
CA GLU A 454 20.05 5.94 22.78
C GLU A 454 19.71 4.74 23.67
N SER A 455 18.44 4.37 23.81
CA SER A 455 18.00 3.20 24.58
C SER A 455 18.51 1.87 24.01
N GLN A 456 18.88 1.83 22.74
CA GLN A 456 19.43 0.63 22.07
C GLN A 456 20.99 0.62 22.04
N ASP A 457 21.64 1.67 22.53
CA ASP A 457 23.12 1.72 22.62
C ASP A 457 23.62 1.23 23.99
N HIS A 458 23.48 -0.08 24.18
CA HIS A 458 23.92 -0.75 25.41
C HIS A 458 25.40 -0.56 25.72
N VAL A 459 26.23 -0.33 24.68
CA VAL A 459 27.65 -0.06 24.89
C VAL A 459 27.87 1.32 25.47
N ALA A 460 27.16 2.33 24.94
CA ALA A 460 27.20 3.69 25.47
C ALA A 460 26.69 3.73 26.92
N GLN A 461 25.56 3.05 27.18
CA GLN A 461 24.99 2.95 28.54
C GLN A 461 25.97 2.34 29.51
N PHE A 462 26.56 1.18 29.18
CA PHE A 462 27.56 0.53 30.01
C PHE A 462 28.77 1.44 30.30
N ILE A 463 29.32 2.07 29.26
CA ILE A 463 30.48 2.95 29.43
C ILE A 463 30.13 4.17 30.28
N GLY A 464 28.94 4.77 30.08
CA GLY A 464 28.47 5.90 30.90
C GLY A 464 28.25 5.56 32.36
N GLU A 465 27.72 4.36 32.67
CA GLU A 465 27.46 3.91 34.05
C GLU A 465 28.68 3.37 34.76
N ARG A 466 29.63 2.73 34.04
CA ARG A 466 30.71 1.91 34.63
C ARG A 466 32.10 2.45 34.43
N VAL A 467 32.29 3.47 33.59
CA VAL A 467 33.63 4.01 33.30
C VAL A 467 33.69 5.50 33.64
N THR A 468 34.62 5.86 34.50
CA THR A 468 34.90 7.26 34.85
C THR A 468 36.34 7.64 34.58
N ARG A 469 36.60 8.91 34.37
CA ARG A 469 37.97 9.45 34.27
C ARG A 469 38.61 9.54 35.66
N ARG A 470 39.75 8.89 35.81
CA ARG A 470 40.56 8.95 37.05
C ARG A 470 42.05 8.90 36.71
N GLN A 471 42.76 9.96 36.99
CA GLN A 471 44.17 10.08 36.73
C GLN A 471 44.96 8.96 37.43
N GLY A 472 45.94 8.33 36.73
CA GLY A 472 46.76 7.26 37.25
C GLY A 472 46.11 5.87 37.26
N SER A 473 44.81 5.76 36.92
CA SER A 473 44.12 4.47 36.80
C SER A 473 44.17 3.95 35.37
N LYS A 474 43.95 2.64 35.20
CA LYS A 474 43.91 1.98 33.87
C LYS A 474 42.87 0.87 33.85
N ILE A 475 42.23 0.66 32.69
CA ILE A 475 41.33 -0.45 32.44
C ILE A 475 41.92 -1.33 31.34
N ARG A 476 42.04 -2.64 31.57
CA ARG A 476 42.51 -3.63 30.56
C ARG A 476 41.33 -4.06 29.69
N LYS A 477 41.61 -4.43 28.43
CA LYS A 477 40.60 -4.94 27.49
C LYS A 477 39.79 -6.13 28.03
N GLU A 478 40.49 -7.10 28.63
CA GLU A 478 39.88 -8.29 29.22
C GLU A 478 38.92 -7.92 30.35
N GLN A 479 39.37 -7.07 31.28
CA GLN A 479 38.55 -6.60 32.39
C GLN A 479 37.32 -5.85 31.92
N LEU A 480 37.45 -4.96 30.92
CA LEU A 480 36.32 -4.25 30.35
C LEU A 480 35.31 -5.20 29.69
N ALA A 481 35.78 -6.24 28.98
CA ALA A 481 34.92 -7.20 28.33
C ALA A 481 34.16 -8.10 29.31
N GLU A 482 34.80 -8.50 30.41
CA GLU A 482 34.18 -9.30 31.48
C GLU A 482 33.09 -8.49 32.21
N GLU A 483 33.40 -7.25 32.59
CA GLU A 483 32.45 -6.36 33.24
C GLU A 483 31.27 -6.03 32.32
N PHE A 484 31.52 -5.78 31.03
CA PHE A 484 30.44 -5.58 30.07
C PHE A 484 29.53 -6.81 29.95
N LYS A 485 30.12 -8.01 29.96
CA LYS A 485 29.35 -9.25 29.91
C LYS A 485 28.45 -9.41 31.13
N LEU A 486 28.96 -9.14 32.33
CA LEU A 486 28.22 -9.21 33.58
C LEU A 486 27.10 -8.16 33.60
N TRP A 487 27.43 -6.92 33.28
CA TRP A 487 26.46 -5.82 33.23
C TRP A 487 25.36 -6.12 32.21
N PHE A 488 25.72 -6.63 31.03
CA PHE A 488 24.76 -6.93 29.97
C PHE A 488 23.82 -8.06 30.36
N MET A 489 24.30 -9.10 31.03
CA MET A 489 23.44 -10.19 31.53
C MET A 489 22.42 -9.72 32.54
N VAL A 490 22.78 -8.76 33.40
CA VAL A 490 21.89 -8.21 34.42
C VAL A 490 20.87 -7.24 33.81
N ASN A 491 21.31 -6.34 32.91
CA ASN A 491 20.49 -5.20 32.46
C ASN A 491 19.74 -5.44 31.13
N CYS A 492 20.25 -6.37 30.26
CA CYS A 492 19.73 -6.52 28.90
C CYS A 492 19.11 -7.91 28.61
N GLY A 493 19.05 -8.78 29.57
CA GLY A 493 18.33 -10.07 29.52
C GLY A 493 18.78 -10.99 28.37
N LYS A 494 17.80 -11.49 27.59
CA LYS A 494 18.05 -12.48 26.51
C LYS A 494 18.47 -11.87 25.16
N THR A 495 18.75 -10.58 25.09
CA THR A 495 19.20 -9.93 23.84
C THR A 495 20.61 -10.40 23.46
N LYS A 496 20.95 -10.37 22.18
CA LYS A 496 22.29 -10.75 21.73
C LYS A 496 23.31 -9.71 22.16
N GLN A 497 24.27 -10.14 22.99
CA GLN A 497 25.33 -9.29 23.48
C GLN A 497 26.18 -8.71 22.33
N PRO A 498 26.50 -7.39 22.34
CA PRO A 498 27.48 -6.79 21.46
C PRO A 498 28.85 -7.47 21.61
N SER A 499 29.59 -7.54 20.51
CA SER A 499 30.94 -8.18 20.55
C SER A 499 31.92 -7.34 21.38
N PRO A 500 32.91 -7.94 22.02
CA PRO A 500 33.95 -7.21 22.73
C PRO A 500 34.64 -6.15 21.85
N LYS A 501 34.76 -6.41 20.56
CA LYS A 501 35.33 -5.47 19.58
C LYS A 501 34.56 -4.16 19.54
N GLN A 502 33.23 -4.20 19.54
CA GLN A 502 32.39 -3.00 19.54
C GLN A 502 32.57 -2.17 20.82
N VAL A 503 32.71 -2.84 21.96
CA VAL A 503 32.99 -2.17 23.25
C VAL A 503 34.35 -1.47 23.20
N TYR A 504 35.38 -2.12 22.63
CA TYR A 504 36.70 -1.54 22.48
C TYR A 504 36.73 -0.36 21.52
N GLU A 505 36.05 -0.45 20.40
CA GLU A 505 35.93 0.63 19.42
C GLU A 505 35.23 1.87 20.03
N TYR A 506 34.21 1.62 20.85
CA TYR A 506 33.50 2.71 21.55
C TYR A 506 34.40 3.37 22.62
N MET A 507 35.12 2.56 23.42
CA MET A 507 36.10 3.06 24.38
C MET A 507 37.20 3.87 23.70
N ASP A 508 37.74 3.39 22.58
CA ASP A 508 38.77 4.09 21.79
C ASP A 508 38.27 5.46 21.29
N LYS A 509 36.97 5.54 20.95
CA LYS A 509 36.31 6.79 20.50
C LYS A 509 36.16 7.80 21.63
N VAL A 510 35.75 7.35 22.82
CA VAL A 510 35.38 8.23 23.95
C VAL A 510 36.58 8.62 24.81
N HIS A 511 37.48 7.67 25.04
CA HIS A 511 38.64 7.82 25.96
C HIS A 511 39.98 7.80 25.27
N GLY A 512 40.01 7.73 23.93
CA GLY A 512 41.26 7.64 23.15
C GLY A 512 41.72 6.21 22.93
N LYS A 513 42.60 6.00 21.93
CA LYS A 513 43.10 4.68 21.57
C LYS A 513 43.83 4.00 22.74
N ASN A 514 43.54 2.72 22.94
CA ASN A 514 44.21 1.94 23.94
C ASN A 514 45.73 1.79 23.66
N VAL A 515 46.55 1.75 24.72
CA VAL A 515 48.01 1.54 24.69
C VAL A 515 48.30 0.26 25.45
N ASN A 516 49.02 -0.68 24.83
CA ASN A 516 49.34 -1.99 25.43
C ASN A 516 48.10 -2.69 26.02
N SER A 517 47.01 -2.79 25.20
CA SER A 517 45.75 -3.41 25.60
C SER A 517 45.08 -2.80 26.83
N SER A 518 45.35 -1.52 27.10
CA SER A 518 44.77 -0.79 28.25
C SER A 518 44.42 0.65 27.87
N TRP A 519 43.35 1.19 28.48
CA TRP A 519 43.05 2.62 28.47
C TRP A 519 43.57 3.25 29.74
N LEU A 520 44.27 4.37 29.62
CA LEU A 520 44.91 5.10 30.73
C LEU A 520 44.00 6.21 31.24
N ASN A 521 44.15 6.57 32.52
CA ASN A 521 43.38 7.62 33.20
C ASN A 521 41.88 7.36 33.24
N VAL A 522 41.47 6.11 33.27
CA VAL A 522 40.08 5.66 33.42
C VAL A 522 39.98 4.55 34.45
N LYS A 523 38.87 4.53 35.22
CA LYS A 523 38.56 3.53 36.25
C LYS A 523 37.18 2.94 36.00
N LEU A 524 36.99 1.63 36.27
CA LEU A 524 35.69 1.00 36.41
C LEU A 524 35.07 1.36 37.77
N ILE A 525 33.76 1.69 37.74
CA ILE A 525 32.92 1.92 38.92
C ILE A 525 32.08 0.66 39.14
N TYR A 526 32.11 0.16 40.36
CA TYR A 526 31.28 -0.95 40.78
C TYR A 526 30.07 -0.42 41.61
N PRO A 527 28.92 -1.09 41.63
CA PRO A 527 27.79 -0.67 42.47
C PRO A 527 28.13 -0.51 43.95
N SER A 528 29.07 -1.30 44.44
CA SER A 528 29.62 -1.23 45.78
C SER A 528 30.44 0.06 46.09
N ASP A 529 31.02 0.67 45.05
CA ASP A 529 31.82 1.91 45.22
C ASP A 529 30.90 3.11 45.60
N ASN A 530 29.63 3.10 45.18
CA ASN A 530 28.68 4.15 45.54
C ASN A 530 28.14 4.05 46.96
N ILE A 531 28.16 2.86 47.58
CA ILE A 531 27.74 2.65 48.97
C ILE A 531 28.80 3.20 49.93
N ILE A 532 30.06 3.08 49.55
CA ILE A 532 31.21 3.56 50.39
C ILE A 532 31.31 5.09 50.30
N ALA A 533 31.02 5.70 49.12
CA ALA A 533 31.04 7.16 48.98
C ALA A 533 29.90 7.87 49.74
N ALA A 534 28.78 7.15 49.98
CA ALA A 534 27.65 7.67 50.79
C ALA A 534 27.93 7.53 52.30
N SER A 535 28.83 6.63 52.72
CA SER A 535 29.18 6.47 54.16
C SER A 535 30.30 7.40 54.64
N ASP A 536 31.09 7.99 53.73
CA ASP A 536 32.13 8.96 54.09
C ASP A 536 31.67 10.45 54.06
N SER A 537 30.39 10.71 53.73
CA SER A 537 29.83 12.07 53.71
C SER A 537 28.95 12.41 54.92
N ASP A 538 28.79 11.50 55.89
CA ASP A 538 28.01 11.77 57.12
C ASP A 538 28.89 12.32 58.26
N THR A 539 29.50 13.47 58.05
CA THR A 539 29.75 14.46 59.13
C THR A 539 29.43 15.85 58.57
N ASP A 540 28.33 16.42 59.08
CA ASP A 540 27.76 17.76 58.90
C ASP A 540 26.78 17.97 57.74
N SER A 541 25.53 17.85 58.15
CA SER A 541 24.37 18.70 57.92
C SER A 541 23.10 17.88 57.64
N HIS A 542 22.16 18.03 58.55
CA HIS A 542 20.78 17.57 58.41
C HIS A 542 20.12 18.24 57.19
N GLU A 543 19.88 17.47 56.12
CA GLU A 543 18.81 17.72 55.20
C GLU A 543 18.29 16.38 54.65
N THR A 544 16.99 16.19 54.82
CA THR A 544 16.23 14.98 54.53
C THR A 544 16.20 14.70 53.02
N MET A 545 16.86 13.66 52.53
CA MET A 545 16.64 13.13 51.17
C MET A 545 15.62 12.00 51.20
N VAL A 546 14.55 12.21 50.46
CA VAL A 546 13.51 11.20 50.18
C VAL A 546 14.06 10.20 49.19
N VAL A 547 14.13 8.95 49.59
CA VAL A 547 14.48 7.78 48.70
C VAL A 547 13.21 7.32 47.99
N PRO A 548 13.20 7.13 46.68
CA PRO A 548 12.07 6.48 46.00
C PRO A 548 12.05 4.99 46.31
N GLN A 549 10.96 4.52 46.92
CA GLN A 549 10.69 3.11 47.11
C GLN A 549 10.38 2.42 45.77
N VAL A 550 11.11 1.36 45.49
CA VAL A 550 10.76 0.38 44.44
C VAL A 550 9.66 -0.51 45.01
N ASN A 551 8.46 -0.42 44.48
CA ASN A 551 7.36 -1.33 44.83
C ASN A 551 7.58 -2.68 44.17
N GLU A 552 7.81 -3.69 44.98
CA GLU A 552 7.61 -5.10 44.62
C GLU A 552 6.12 -5.36 44.37
N ILE A 553 5.80 -5.80 43.17
CA ILE A 553 4.44 -6.27 42.84
C ILE A 553 4.41 -7.77 43.12
N PHE A 554 3.72 -8.14 44.20
CA PHE A 554 3.28 -9.52 44.45
C PHE A 554 2.24 -9.91 43.40
N VAL A 555 2.49 -11.05 42.77
CA VAL A 555 1.50 -11.79 41.98
C VAL A 555 0.71 -12.64 42.96
N GLU A 556 -0.58 -12.41 43.14
CA GLU A 556 -1.52 -13.38 43.69
C GLU A 556 -2.29 -14.03 42.55
N GLU A 557 -2.20 -15.37 42.53
CA GLU A 557 -3.05 -16.25 41.76
C GLU A 557 -4.46 -16.30 42.35
N SER A 558 -5.48 -16.07 41.55
CA SER A 558 -6.77 -16.76 41.56
C SER A 558 -7.59 -16.46 40.32
#